data_f571f526b45f409000cad0ba565e7aa0
#
_entry.id   f571f526b45f409000cad0ba565e7aa0
#
_cell.length_a   1.000
_cell.length_b   1.000
_cell.length_c   1.000
_cell.angle_alpha   90.00
_cell.angle_beta   90.00
_cell.angle_gamma   90.00
#
_symmetry.space_group_name_H-M   'P 1'
#
loop_
_entity.id
_entity.type
_entity.pdbx_description
1 polymer ?
#
loop_
_entity_poly.entity_id
_entity_poly.type
_entity_poly.pdbx_seq_one_letter_code
_entity_poly.pdbx_strand_id
1 'polypeptide(L)'
;MTAVISHVTSIDPAARARPEVMAQFRRHSGSVLSGLFGAAAFDEVALVPVAAAVDKTGRFERNFTDRAIRSGFSALLAIWGDAEDRAAEGERLKRMHRDVHGHGKGDFADVRYSALNPRLWNWIAVSGMFVTLNSFTPVTGIKWNDAEREAAYQQLVEAFSALELPGKAGKFPATYIEAAEYYDQMVQTDLAANPFLDRVTAGLGKLPLPSALPAPVRAAAAPLWSVVSAGAGRVVKICSFGIMHPGVRELTGFRWQPHHDVEFNFYTQLLQMAWRVLPDRVVLVPLAYNRLQYEKLVKMHRSVALDSFAPPGGCPMG
;
A
#
# COMPACT_ATOMS: atom_id res chain seq x y z
N MET A 1 -1.64 15.62 16.14
CA MET A 1 -0.96 16.15 14.93
C MET A 1 -1.20 15.15 13.81
N THR A 2 -2.23 15.39 13.00
CA THR A 2 -2.59 14.55 11.86
C THR A 2 -1.40 14.49 10.91
N ALA A 3 -1.00 13.31 10.46
CA ALA A 3 0.00 13.15 9.40
C ALA A 3 -0.60 13.74 8.11
N VAL A 4 -0.47 15.04 7.97
CA VAL A 4 -0.78 15.76 6.74
C VAL A 4 0.23 15.24 5.72
N ILE A 5 -0.21 14.92 4.50
CA ILE A 5 0.67 14.87 3.34
C ILE A 5 1.48 16.15 3.42
N SER A 6 2.77 16.02 3.80
CA SER A 6 3.63 17.19 3.99
C SER A 6 3.76 17.78 2.59
N HIS A 7 3.27 19.00 2.38
CA HIS A 7 3.52 19.75 1.15
C HIS A 7 5.02 20.01 1.05
N VAL A 8 5.73 19.05 0.47
CA VAL A 8 7.13 19.21 0.10
C VAL A 8 7.14 20.03 -1.17
N THR A 9 7.44 21.30 -1.05
CA THR A 9 7.50 22.23 -2.19
C THR A 9 8.85 22.23 -2.88
N SER A 10 9.89 21.74 -2.22
CA SER A 10 11.24 21.57 -2.79
C SER A 10 12.01 20.54 -1.95
N ILE A 11 12.87 19.77 -2.61
CA ILE A 11 13.83 18.87 -1.94
C ILE A 11 15.13 19.67 -1.75
N ASP A 12 15.64 19.71 -0.51
CA ASP A 12 16.96 20.28 -0.25
C ASP A 12 18.01 19.45 -1.01
N PRO A 13 18.74 20.04 -2.00
CA PRO A 13 19.71 19.31 -2.80
C PRO A 13 20.92 18.83 -2.00
N ALA A 14 21.14 19.35 -0.79
CA ALA A 14 22.18 18.91 0.12
C ALA A 14 21.76 17.72 1.00
N ALA A 15 20.45 17.48 1.14
CA ALA A 15 19.94 16.36 1.91
C ALA A 15 20.24 15.03 1.22
N ARG A 16 20.74 14.06 1.98
CA ARG A 16 20.99 12.69 1.50
C ARG A 16 20.09 11.71 2.23
N ALA A 17 19.66 10.69 1.50
CA ALA A 17 18.94 9.57 2.09
C ALA A 17 19.92 8.72 2.93
N ARG A 18 19.58 8.52 4.20
CA ARG A 18 20.37 7.67 5.10
C ARG A 18 20.09 6.20 4.79
N PRO A 19 21.14 5.38 4.53
CA PRO A 19 20.98 3.98 4.15
C PRO A 19 20.19 3.16 5.17
N GLU A 20 20.37 3.44 6.48
CA GLU A 20 19.65 2.75 7.56
C GLU A 20 18.16 3.05 7.55
N VAL A 21 17.74 4.28 7.20
CA VAL A 21 16.33 4.64 7.07
C VAL A 21 15.72 3.95 5.86
N MET A 22 16.45 3.90 4.75
CA MET A 22 15.99 3.19 3.54
C MET A 22 15.87 1.68 3.76
N ALA A 23 16.79 1.08 4.53
CA ALA A 23 16.67 -0.32 4.93
C ALA A 23 15.42 -0.57 5.81
N GLN A 24 15.09 0.36 6.71
CA GLN A 24 13.89 0.30 7.52
C GLN A 24 12.61 0.51 6.67
N PHE A 25 12.63 1.40 5.70
CA PHE A 25 11.51 1.58 4.77
C PHE A 25 11.28 0.31 3.95
N ARG A 26 12.33 -0.28 3.41
CA ARG A 26 12.24 -1.56 2.70
C ARG A 26 11.65 -2.66 3.60
N ARG A 27 12.12 -2.78 4.85
CA ARG A 27 11.56 -3.72 5.82
C ARG A 27 10.08 -3.43 6.09
N HIS A 28 9.69 -2.15 6.22
CA HIS A 28 8.32 -1.72 6.44
C HIS A 28 7.38 -2.10 5.28
N SER A 29 7.81 -1.97 4.02
CA SER A 29 6.99 -2.31 2.85
C SER A 29 6.62 -3.80 2.77
N GLY A 30 7.28 -4.66 3.55
CA GLY A 30 6.93 -6.08 3.71
C GLY A 30 6.28 -6.44 5.04
N SER A 31 5.88 -5.43 5.84
CA SER A 31 5.37 -5.68 7.19
C SER A 31 3.88 -5.98 7.20
N VAL A 32 3.48 -6.95 8.03
CA VAL A 32 2.07 -7.22 8.34
C VAL A 32 1.43 -6.04 9.10
N LEU A 33 2.22 -5.22 9.79
CA LEU A 33 1.73 -4.07 10.55
C LEU A 33 1.21 -2.96 9.63
N SER A 34 1.79 -2.81 8.43
CA SER A 34 1.29 -1.86 7.42
C SER A 34 -0.12 -2.22 6.92
N GLY A 35 -0.52 -3.49 7.02
CA GLY A 35 -1.86 -3.96 6.67
C GLY A 35 -3.00 -3.34 7.51
N LEU A 36 -2.67 -2.71 8.65
CA LEU A 36 -3.65 -1.96 9.45
C LEU A 36 -4.01 -0.60 8.85
N PHE A 37 -3.30 -0.18 7.80
CA PHE A 37 -3.51 1.10 7.12
C PHE A 37 -4.18 0.87 5.76
N GLY A 38 -5.46 0.53 5.77
CA GLY A 38 -6.23 0.25 4.56
C GLY A 38 -6.76 1.50 3.82
N ALA A 39 -6.11 2.67 3.98
CA ALA A 39 -6.57 3.94 3.42
C ALA A 39 -6.75 3.90 1.90
N ALA A 40 -5.90 3.18 1.17
CA ALA A 40 -6.01 3.03 -0.28
C ALA A 40 -7.39 2.53 -0.73
N ALA A 41 -8.04 1.66 0.03
CA ALA A 41 -9.37 1.15 -0.33
C ALA A 41 -10.44 2.26 -0.37
N PHE A 42 -10.30 3.30 0.47
CA PHE A 42 -11.20 4.46 0.46
C PHE A 42 -10.85 5.41 -0.68
N ASP A 43 -9.57 5.68 -0.87
CA ASP A 43 -9.06 6.52 -1.96
C ASP A 43 -9.51 5.97 -3.32
N GLU A 44 -9.34 4.67 -3.53
CA GLU A 44 -9.72 3.99 -4.77
C GLU A 44 -11.21 4.11 -5.06
N VAL A 45 -12.07 3.85 -4.07
CA VAL A 45 -13.52 3.87 -4.28
C VAL A 45 -14.16 5.26 -4.16
N ALA A 46 -13.43 6.27 -3.69
CA ALA A 46 -13.82 7.66 -3.84
C ALA A 46 -13.78 8.11 -5.32
N LEU A 47 -13.03 7.43 -6.17
CA LEU A 47 -13.08 7.60 -7.61
C LEU A 47 -14.31 6.89 -8.18
N VAL A 48 -15.33 7.67 -8.54
CA VAL A 48 -16.68 7.17 -8.89
C VAL A 48 -16.68 6.06 -9.96
N PRO A 49 -15.89 6.12 -11.06
CA PRO A 49 -15.83 5.01 -12.01
C PRO A 49 -15.28 3.71 -11.42
N VAL A 50 -14.36 3.79 -10.44
CA VAL A 50 -13.85 2.60 -9.71
C VAL A 50 -14.96 2.03 -8.82
N ALA A 51 -15.67 2.88 -8.06
CA ALA A 51 -16.82 2.47 -7.27
C ALA A 51 -17.88 1.75 -8.12
N ALA A 52 -18.22 2.33 -9.28
CA ALA A 52 -19.18 1.74 -10.22
C ALA A 52 -18.77 0.36 -10.72
N ALA A 53 -17.48 0.20 -11.08
CA ALA A 53 -16.93 -1.07 -11.55
C ALA A 53 -16.97 -2.15 -10.47
N VAL A 54 -16.61 -1.79 -9.22
CA VAL A 54 -16.58 -2.72 -8.08
C VAL A 54 -17.99 -3.09 -7.63
N ASP A 55 -18.90 -2.09 -7.54
CA ASP A 55 -20.30 -2.30 -7.14
C ASP A 55 -21.06 -3.19 -8.13
N LYS A 56 -20.81 -3.03 -9.44
CA LYS A 56 -21.49 -3.83 -10.48
C LYS A 56 -21.36 -5.31 -10.25
N THR A 57 -20.21 -5.78 -9.77
CA THR A 57 -19.98 -7.20 -9.52
C THR A 57 -20.76 -7.73 -8.34
N GLY A 58 -21.18 -6.88 -7.39
CA GLY A 58 -21.86 -7.26 -6.14
C GLY A 58 -21.05 -8.19 -5.24
N ARG A 59 -19.75 -8.37 -5.54
CA ARG A 59 -18.88 -9.29 -4.81
C ARG A 59 -18.13 -8.63 -3.67
N PHE A 60 -18.08 -7.31 -3.65
CA PHE A 60 -17.28 -6.57 -2.68
C PHE A 60 -17.73 -6.85 -1.25
N GLU A 61 -19.01 -6.65 -0.93
CA GLU A 61 -19.53 -6.82 0.43
C GLU A 61 -19.40 -8.25 0.94
N ARG A 62 -19.60 -9.24 0.08
CA ARG A 62 -19.50 -10.65 0.44
C ARG A 62 -18.07 -11.16 0.56
N ASN A 63 -17.13 -10.56 -0.17
CA ASN A 63 -15.77 -11.05 -0.33
C ASN A 63 -14.72 -9.96 -0.03
N PHE A 64 -15.05 -8.97 0.81
CA PHE A 64 -14.14 -7.84 1.11
C PHE A 64 -12.78 -8.33 1.61
N THR A 65 -12.79 -9.21 2.63
CA THR A 65 -11.57 -9.74 3.24
C THR A 65 -10.72 -10.50 2.21
N ASP A 66 -11.32 -11.33 1.38
CA ASP A 66 -10.60 -12.07 0.33
C ASP A 66 -9.99 -11.12 -0.71
N ARG A 67 -10.71 -10.06 -1.08
CA ARG A 67 -10.19 -9.06 -2.02
C ARG A 67 -9.01 -8.29 -1.42
N ALA A 68 -9.13 -7.84 -0.19
CA ALA A 68 -8.07 -7.13 0.50
C ALA A 68 -6.79 -7.99 0.60
N ILE A 69 -6.94 -9.28 0.96
CA ILE A 69 -5.83 -10.23 1.00
C ILE A 69 -5.20 -10.41 -0.38
N ARG A 70 -6.01 -10.62 -1.43
CA ARG A 70 -5.51 -10.84 -2.80
C ARG A 70 -4.82 -9.60 -3.36
N SER A 71 -5.38 -8.41 -3.15
CA SER A 71 -4.75 -7.15 -3.54
C SER A 71 -3.44 -6.92 -2.80
N GLY A 72 -3.42 -7.21 -1.48
CA GLY A 72 -2.20 -7.15 -0.68
C GLY A 72 -1.11 -8.11 -1.18
N PHE A 73 -1.44 -9.35 -1.52
CA PHE A 73 -0.47 -10.30 -2.08
C PHE A 73 0.05 -9.87 -3.45
N SER A 74 -0.80 -9.28 -4.29
CA SER A 74 -0.41 -8.71 -5.58
C SER A 74 0.59 -7.57 -5.41
N ALA A 75 0.31 -6.63 -4.49
CA ALA A 75 1.23 -5.56 -4.14
C ALA A 75 2.56 -6.08 -3.56
N LEU A 76 2.51 -7.13 -2.72
CA LEU A 76 3.70 -7.76 -2.16
C LEU A 76 4.56 -8.45 -3.22
N LEU A 77 3.96 -9.08 -4.24
CA LEU A 77 4.70 -9.61 -5.38
C LEU A 77 5.38 -8.50 -6.19
N ALA A 78 4.71 -7.35 -6.38
CA ALA A 78 5.31 -6.20 -7.04
C ALA A 78 6.50 -5.63 -6.25
N ILE A 79 6.42 -5.57 -4.92
CA ILE A 79 7.47 -4.96 -4.08
C ILE A 79 8.62 -5.94 -3.79
N TRP A 80 8.31 -7.21 -3.51
CA TRP A 80 9.25 -8.21 -2.98
C TRP A 80 9.60 -9.35 -3.94
N GLY A 81 8.87 -9.50 -5.04
CA GLY A 81 9.18 -10.43 -6.12
C GLY A 81 10.49 -10.05 -6.82
N ASP A 82 11.07 -10.98 -7.55
CA ASP A 82 12.15 -10.67 -8.48
C ASP A 82 11.62 -10.00 -9.77
N ALA A 83 12.49 -9.75 -10.73
CA ALA A 83 12.10 -9.08 -11.96
C ALA A 83 11.09 -9.90 -12.79
N GLU A 84 11.21 -11.23 -12.78
CA GLU A 84 10.29 -12.14 -13.47
C GLU A 84 8.92 -12.17 -12.79
N ASP A 85 8.89 -12.31 -11.47
CA ASP A 85 7.66 -12.27 -10.67
C ASP A 85 6.89 -10.97 -10.89
N ARG A 86 7.60 -9.82 -10.87
CA ARG A 86 6.99 -8.48 -11.07
C ARG A 86 6.40 -8.35 -12.48
N ALA A 87 7.15 -8.78 -13.50
CA ALA A 87 6.67 -8.74 -14.89
C ALA A 87 5.46 -9.65 -15.07
N ALA A 88 5.50 -10.88 -14.57
CA ALA A 88 4.41 -11.84 -14.67
C ALA A 88 3.14 -11.33 -13.97
N GLU A 89 3.28 -10.73 -12.77
CA GLU A 89 2.14 -10.17 -12.03
C GLU A 89 1.56 -8.94 -12.75
N GLY A 90 2.40 -8.06 -13.28
CA GLY A 90 1.97 -6.90 -14.08
C GLY A 90 1.13 -7.34 -15.28
N GLU A 91 1.61 -8.32 -16.06
CA GLU A 91 0.87 -8.85 -17.20
C GLU A 91 -0.41 -9.61 -16.79
N ARG A 92 -0.38 -10.32 -15.66
CA ARG A 92 -1.56 -10.98 -15.10
C ARG A 92 -2.64 -9.95 -14.75
N LEU A 93 -2.27 -8.87 -14.09
CA LEU A 93 -3.20 -7.81 -13.70
C LEU A 93 -3.78 -7.09 -14.92
N LYS A 94 -2.95 -6.70 -15.90
CA LYS A 94 -3.41 -6.08 -17.15
C LYS A 94 -4.39 -6.99 -17.90
N ARG A 95 -4.07 -8.28 -18.01
CA ARG A 95 -4.95 -9.27 -18.65
C ARG A 95 -6.29 -9.41 -17.92
N MET A 96 -6.29 -9.48 -16.58
CA MET A 96 -7.52 -9.59 -15.79
C MET A 96 -8.43 -8.36 -15.91
N HIS A 97 -7.84 -7.19 -16.13
CA HIS A 97 -8.58 -5.92 -16.19
C HIS A 97 -8.96 -5.52 -17.65
N ARG A 98 -8.48 -6.23 -18.65
CA ARG A 98 -8.74 -5.92 -20.07
C ARG A 98 -10.23 -5.82 -20.40
N ASP A 99 -11.01 -6.75 -19.89
CA ASP A 99 -12.44 -6.86 -20.16
C ASP A 99 -13.31 -6.20 -19.08
N VAL A 100 -12.68 -5.48 -18.13
CA VAL A 100 -13.38 -4.76 -17.08
C VAL A 100 -13.71 -3.35 -17.56
N HIS A 101 -14.77 -3.24 -18.34
CA HIS A 101 -15.29 -1.97 -18.86
C HIS A 101 -16.82 -2.02 -19.00
N GLY A 102 -17.46 -0.88 -19.12
CA GLY A 102 -18.91 -0.79 -19.32
C GLY A 102 -19.55 0.36 -18.52
N HIS A 103 -20.80 0.14 -18.13
CA HIS A 103 -21.58 1.07 -17.28
C HIS A 103 -21.85 0.42 -15.94
N GLY A 104 -22.02 1.22 -14.89
CA GLY A 104 -22.42 0.79 -13.57
C GLY A 104 -23.84 0.22 -13.52
N LYS A 105 -24.42 0.14 -12.34
CA LYS A 105 -25.80 -0.25 -12.09
C LYS A 105 -26.37 0.58 -10.93
N GLY A 106 -27.70 0.62 -10.77
CA GLY A 106 -28.36 1.35 -9.68
C GLY A 106 -27.92 2.82 -9.66
N ASP A 107 -27.37 3.26 -8.52
CA ASP A 107 -26.89 4.64 -8.33
C ASP A 107 -25.75 5.03 -9.30
N PHE A 108 -25.13 4.06 -9.96
CA PHE A 108 -24.05 4.28 -10.92
C PHE A 108 -24.43 3.92 -12.36
N ALA A 109 -25.74 3.82 -12.70
CA ALA A 109 -26.19 3.36 -14.01
C ALA A 109 -25.60 4.17 -15.18
N ASP A 110 -25.46 5.48 -15.01
CA ASP A 110 -24.92 6.41 -16.01
C ASP A 110 -23.39 6.53 -15.97
N VAL A 111 -22.74 5.89 -15.02
CA VAL A 111 -21.27 5.96 -14.86
C VAL A 111 -20.60 4.94 -15.76
N ARG A 112 -19.84 5.44 -16.75
CA ARG A 112 -18.98 4.61 -17.60
C ARG A 112 -17.63 4.39 -16.93
N TYR A 113 -17.11 3.17 -17.03
CA TYR A 113 -15.78 2.83 -16.53
C TYR A 113 -14.99 1.96 -17.51
N SER A 114 -13.67 2.04 -17.43
CA SER A 114 -12.72 1.12 -18.08
C SER A 114 -11.50 0.99 -17.17
N ALA A 115 -11.25 -0.21 -16.66
CA ALA A 115 -10.20 -0.43 -15.67
C ALA A 115 -8.79 -0.13 -16.20
N LEU A 116 -8.54 -0.28 -17.51
CA LEU A 116 -7.27 0.10 -18.15
C LEU A 116 -7.26 1.56 -18.65
N ASN A 117 -8.21 2.40 -18.22
CA ASN A 117 -8.05 3.84 -18.40
C ASN A 117 -6.82 4.30 -17.59
N PRO A 118 -5.81 4.97 -18.20
CA PRO A 118 -4.58 5.33 -17.50
C PRO A 118 -4.80 6.14 -16.22
N ARG A 119 -5.79 7.04 -16.21
CA ARG A 119 -6.10 7.88 -15.03
C ARG A 119 -6.62 7.03 -13.85
N LEU A 120 -7.50 6.06 -14.12
CA LEU A 120 -8.02 5.15 -13.11
C LEU A 120 -6.93 4.20 -12.63
N TRP A 121 -6.20 3.63 -13.57
CA TRP A 121 -5.14 2.65 -13.33
C TRP A 121 -4.01 3.22 -12.47
N ASN A 122 -3.49 4.39 -12.85
CA ASN A 122 -2.43 5.06 -12.11
C ASN A 122 -2.90 5.48 -10.71
N TRP A 123 -4.15 5.92 -10.58
CA TRP A 123 -4.71 6.28 -9.27
C TRP A 123 -4.64 5.12 -8.27
N ILE A 124 -5.03 3.91 -8.70
CA ILE A 124 -4.96 2.71 -7.84
C ILE A 124 -3.52 2.45 -7.36
N ALA A 125 -2.54 2.55 -8.23
CA ALA A 125 -1.15 2.31 -7.86
C ALA A 125 -0.59 3.44 -6.96
N VAL A 126 -0.83 4.70 -7.31
CA VAL A 126 -0.33 5.86 -6.56
C VAL A 126 -0.95 5.93 -5.17
N SER A 127 -2.26 5.71 -5.02
CA SER A 127 -2.89 5.66 -3.69
C SER A 127 -2.30 4.57 -2.80
N GLY A 128 -2.00 3.39 -3.35
CA GLY A 128 -1.29 2.32 -2.65
C GLY A 128 0.14 2.68 -2.23
N MET A 129 0.88 3.38 -3.10
CA MET A 129 2.21 3.91 -2.77
C MET A 129 2.13 4.90 -1.60
N PHE A 130 1.17 5.83 -1.64
CA PHE A 130 0.99 6.81 -0.56
C PHE A 130 0.61 6.18 0.78
N VAL A 131 -0.19 5.13 0.80
CA VAL A 131 -0.45 4.38 2.03
C VAL A 131 0.84 3.79 2.60
N THR A 132 1.69 3.20 1.76
CA THR A 132 2.97 2.64 2.19
C THR A 132 3.91 3.73 2.73
N LEU A 133 3.98 4.88 2.05
CA LEU A 133 4.79 6.03 2.48
C LEU A 133 4.26 6.63 3.79
N ASN A 134 2.96 6.92 3.87
CA ASN A 134 2.34 7.61 5.00
C ASN A 134 2.27 6.74 6.26
N SER A 135 2.23 5.41 6.14
CA SER A 135 2.25 4.48 7.28
C SER A 135 3.65 4.23 7.86
N PHE A 136 4.72 4.62 7.17
CA PHE A 136 6.09 4.37 7.62
C PHE A 136 6.39 4.96 9.00
N THR A 137 6.24 6.26 9.19
CA THR A 137 6.48 6.90 10.49
C THR A 137 5.52 6.40 11.58
N PRO A 138 4.21 6.26 11.35
CA PRO A 138 3.29 5.65 12.31
C PRO A 138 3.69 4.26 12.80
N VAL A 139 4.19 3.40 11.92
CA VAL A 139 4.58 2.03 12.27
C VAL A 139 5.96 1.98 12.93
N THR A 140 6.93 2.74 12.40
CA THR A 140 8.34 2.59 12.80
C THR A 140 8.78 3.58 13.88
N GLY A 141 8.12 4.73 13.97
CA GLY A 141 8.55 5.88 14.78
C GLY A 141 9.71 6.66 14.16
N ILE A 142 10.20 6.25 12.99
CA ILE A 142 11.32 6.90 12.31
C ILE A 142 10.80 8.10 11.54
N LYS A 143 11.38 9.27 11.81
CA LYS A 143 11.18 10.48 11.01
C LYS A 143 12.17 10.48 9.86
N TRP A 144 11.70 10.77 8.69
CA TRP A 144 12.51 10.87 7.48
C TRP A 144 12.55 12.30 6.94
N ASN A 145 13.60 12.59 6.19
CA ASN A 145 13.76 13.85 5.46
C ASN A 145 13.16 13.69 4.03
N ASP A 146 13.18 14.78 3.26
CA ASP A 146 12.59 14.80 1.92
C ASP A 146 13.37 13.94 0.92
N ALA A 147 14.71 13.87 1.05
CA ALA A 147 15.52 12.98 0.21
C ALA A 147 15.23 11.49 0.48
N GLU A 148 14.93 11.12 1.72
CA GLU A 148 14.52 9.76 2.08
C GLU A 148 13.13 9.45 1.57
N ARG A 149 12.22 10.43 1.62
CA ARG A 149 10.87 10.29 1.10
C ARG A 149 10.88 10.12 -0.42
N GLU A 150 11.69 10.92 -1.12
CA GLU A 150 11.93 10.77 -2.56
C GLU A 150 12.52 9.39 -2.89
N ALA A 151 13.57 8.97 -2.19
CA ALA A 151 14.19 7.67 -2.41
C ALA A 151 13.24 6.51 -2.14
N ALA A 152 12.38 6.62 -1.14
CA ALA A 152 11.34 5.64 -0.84
C ALA A 152 10.27 5.58 -1.94
N TYR A 153 9.86 6.74 -2.46
CA TYR A 153 8.95 6.83 -3.59
C TYR A 153 9.54 6.16 -4.84
N GLN A 154 10.82 6.45 -5.17
CA GLN A 154 11.50 5.84 -6.30
C GLN A 154 11.61 4.31 -6.18
N GLN A 155 11.83 3.77 -4.97
CA GLN A 155 11.79 2.33 -4.75
C GLN A 155 10.40 1.74 -5.07
N LEU A 156 9.32 2.45 -4.75
CA LEU A 156 7.97 1.99 -5.09
C LEU A 156 7.67 2.12 -6.59
N VAL A 157 8.11 3.21 -7.23
CA VAL A 157 7.97 3.37 -8.69
C VAL A 157 8.70 2.24 -9.43
N GLU A 158 9.92 1.92 -9.03
CA GLU A 158 10.65 0.78 -9.60
C GLU A 158 9.90 -0.54 -9.38
N ALA A 159 9.40 -0.78 -8.17
CA ALA A 159 8.66 -1.99 -7.83
C ALA A 159 7.38 -2.15 -8.65
N PHE A 160 6.65 -1.07 -8.86
CA PHE A 160 5.38 -1.06 -9.62
C PHE A 160 5.56 -0.78 -11.11
N SER A 161 6.79 -0.61 -11.63
CA SER A 161 7.04 -0.25 -13.04
C SER A 161 6.39 -1.19 -14.05
N ALA A 162 6.28 -2.49 -13.73
CA ALA A 162 5.58 -3.47 -14.55
C ALA A 162 4.07 -3.21 -14.70
N LEU A 163 3.48 -2.38 -13.83
CA LEU A 163 2.07 -1.97 -13.92
C LEU A 163 1.86 -0.80 -14.86
N GLU A 164 2.89 -0.05 -15.23
CA GLU A 164 2.72 1.09 -16.12
C GLU A 164 2.08 0.68 -17.45
N LEU A 165 1.19 1.54 -17.95
CA LEU A 165 0.54 1.36 -19.24
C LEU A 165 1.35 2.06 -20.34
N PRO A 166 1.18 1.66 -21.63
CA PRO A 166 1.82 2.32 -22.75
C PRO A 166 1.46 3.82 -22.85
N GLY A 167 2.42 4.61 -23.34
CA GLY A 167 2.26 6.04 -23.55
C GLY A 167 2.47 6.89 -22.28
N LYS A 168 2.61 8.21 -22.47
CA LYS A 168 2.92 9.15 -21.40
C LYS A 168 1.89 9.13 -20.26
N ALA A 169 0.60 9.04 -20.61
CA ALA A 169 -0.49 9.03 -19.62
C ALA A 169 -0.52 7.76 -18.75
N GLY A 170 0.16 6.69 -19.18
CA GLY A 170 0.25 5.43 -18.45
C GLY A 170 1.44 5.33 -17.51
N LYS A 171 2.29 6.37 -17.44
CA LYS A 171 3.45 6.44 -16.56
C LYS A 171 3.09 7.02 -15.21
N PHE A 172 3.78 6.55 -14.17
CA PHE A 172 3.69 7.17 -12.85
C PHE A 172 4.38 8.55 -12.84
N PRO A 173 3.99 9.45 -11.91
CA PRO A 173 4.73 10.69 -11.67
C PRO A 173 6.21 10.40 -11.43
N ALA A 174 7.11 11.25 -11.97
CA ALA A 174 8.54 10.97 -11.95
C ALA A 174 9.17 11.19 -10.58
N THR A 175 8.60 12.09 -9.76
CA THR A 175 9.12 12.44 -8.43
C THR A 175 8.02 12.33 -7.36
N TYR A 176 8.43 12.26 -6.09
CA TYR A 176 7.50 12.33 -4.97
C TYR A 176 6.65 13.61 -4.99
N ILE A 177 7.27 14.75 -5.35
CA ILE A 177 6.56 16.04 -5.44
C ILE A 177 5.47 15.96 -6.50
N GLU A 178 5.81 15.51 -7.72
CA GLU A 178 4.81 15.34 -8.79
C GLU A 178 3.71 14.35 -8.40
N ALA A 179 4.05 13.31 -7.65
CA ALA A 179 3.08 12.34 -7.17
C ALA A 179 2.14 12.94 -6.11
N ALA A 180 2.67 13.78 -5.21
CA ALA A 180 1.86 14.49 -4.22
C ALA A 180 0.92 15.50 -4.90
N GLU A 181 1.41 16.26 -5.88
CA GLU A 181 0.59 17.19 -6.68
C GLU A 181 -0.50 16.42 -7.47
N TYR A 182 -0.15 15.29 -8.08
CA TYR A 182 -1.11 14.42 -8.74
C TYR A 182 -2.19 13.91 -7.76
N TYR A 183 -1.78 13.52 -6.55
CA TYR A 183 -2.71 13.05 -5.53
C TYR A 183 -3.67 14.18 -5.11
N ASP A 184 -3.13 15.36 -4.80
CA ASP A 184 -3.93 16.53 -4.42
C ASP A 184 -4.91 16.95 -5.54
N GLN A 185 -4.45 16.91 -6.80
CA GLN A 185 -5.30 17.18 -7.95
C GLN A 185 -6.45 16.19 -8.05
N MET A 186 -6.16 14.88 -7.91
CA MET A 186 -7.20 13.85 -7.94
C MET A 186 -8.25 14.07 -6.86
N VAL A 187 -7.81 14.40 -5.63
CA VAL A 187 -8.73 14.71 -4.52
C VAL A 187 -9.63 15.90 -4.83
N GLN A 188 -9.09 16.93 -5.47
CA GLN A 188 -9.83 18.18 -5.77
C GLN A 188 -10.78 18.05 -6.96
N THR A 189 -10.45 17.22 -7.95
CA THR A 189 -11.15 17.24 -9.24
C THR A 189 -11.90 15.97 -9.61
N ASP A 190 -11.50 14.81 -9.08
CA ASP A 190 -11.99 13.51 -9.54
C ASP A 190 -12.68 12.67 -8.48
N LEU A 191 -12.25 12.84 -7.22
CA LEU A 191 -12.85 12.07 -6.14
C LEU A 191 -14.16 12.71 -5.68
N ALA A 192 -15.12 11.87 -5.32
CA ALA A 192 -16.42 12.33 -4.82
C ALA A 192 -16.98 11.33 -3.79
N ALA A 193 -17.75 11.88 -2.84
CA ALA A 193 -18.61 11.08 -1.99
C ALA A 193 -19.61 10.29 -2.86
N ASN A 194 -19.82 9.02 -2.54
CA ASN A 194 -20.71 8.18 -3.28
C ASN A 194 -21.26 7.04 -2.38
N PRO A 195 -22.41 6.43 -2.74
CA PRO A 195 -23.05 5.42 -1.90
C PRO A 195 -22.18 4.17 -1.65
N PHE A 196 -21.25 3.86 -2.53
CA PHE A 196 -20.35 2.73 -2.35
C PHE A 196 -19.26 3.03 -1.32
N LEU A 197 -18.69 4.23 -1.33
CA LEU A 197 -17.76 4.71 -0.31
C LEU A 197 -18.40 4.69 1.09
N ASP A 198 -19.66 5.09 1.20
CA ASP A 198 -20.41 5.03 2.46
C ASP A 198 -20.54 3.59 2.97
N ARG A 199 -20.87 2.63 2.09
CA ARG A 199 -20.95 1.21 2.46
C ARG A 199 -19.61 0.64 2.90
N VAL A 200 -18.52 1.00 2.22
CA VAL A 200 -17.15 0.59 2.61
C VAL A 200 -16.79 1.15 3.99
N THR A 201 -17.08 2.42 4.21
CA THR A 201 -16.81 3.09 5.49
C THR A 201 -17.60 2.47 6.65
N ALA A 202 -18.86 2.13 6.42
CA ALA A 202 -19.73 1.48 7.41
C ALA A 202 -19.35 0.01 7.65
N GLY A 203 -18.81 -0.66 6.63
CA GLY A 203 -18.53 -2.10 6.64
C GLY A 203 -17.29 -2.52 7.44
N LEU A 204 -16.38 -1.60 7.80
CA LEU A 204 -15.11 -1.93 8.43
C LEU A 204 -15.21 -2.71 9.75
N GLY A 205 -16.27 -2.48 10.53
CA GLY A 205 -16.52 -3.21 11.78
C GLY A 205 -17.18 -4.57 11.60
N LYS A 206 -17.49 -4.98 10.37
CA LYS A 206 -18.24 -6.21 10.05
C LYS A 206 -17.55 -7.00 8.93
N LEU A 207 -16.27 -7.19 9.05
CA LEU A 207 -15.47 -7.90 8.03
C LEU A 207 -15.91 -9.38 7.97
N PRO A 208 -16.23 -9.91 6.78
CA PRO A 208 -16.54 -11.33 6.64
C PRO A 208 -15.31 -12.20 6.91
N LEU A 209 -15.52 -13.40 7.44
CA LEU A 209 -14.44 -14.40 7.52
C LEU A 209 -13.92 -14.74 6.13
N PRO A 210 -12.59 -14.95 5.98
CA PRO A 210 -12.01 -15.37 4.71
C PRO A 210 -12.67 -16.63 4.15
N SER A 211 -13.02 -16.63 2.87
CA SER A 211 -13.69 -17.76 2.20
C SER A 211 -12.78 -18.98 2.05
N ALA A 212 -11.47 -18.79 2.14
CA ALA A 212 -10.47 -19.88 2.12
C ALA A 212 -10.57 -20.83 3.32
N LEU A 213 -11.22 -20.41 4.42
CA LEU A 213 -11.44 -21.27 5.57
C LEU A 213 -12.55 -22.29 5.29
N PRO A 214 -12.38 -23.59 5.69
CA PRO A 214 -13.43 -24.60 5.57
C PRO A 214 -14.74 -24.18 6.28
N ALA A 215 -15.88 -24.56 5.72
CA ALA A 215 -17.20 -24.17 6.24
C ALA A 215 -17.41 -24.45 7.74
N PRO A 216 -17.06 -25.64 8.28
CA PRO A 216 -17.22 -25.92 9.71
C PRO A 216 -16.33 -25.03 10.58
N VAL A 217 -15.11 -24.70 10.12
CA VAL A 217 -14.19 -23.78 10.82
C VAL A 217 -14.77 -22.37 10.86
N ARG A 218 -15.34 -21.91 9.74
CA ARG A 218 -16.01 -20.60 9.69
C ARG A 218 -17.20 -20.53 10.65
N ALA A 219 -18.03 -21.57 10.68
CA ALA A 219 -19.18 -21.61 11.57
C ALA A 219 -18.75 -21.56 13.04
N ALA A 220 -17.74 -22.35 13.42
CA ALA A 220 -17.21 -22.39 14.78
C ALA A 220 -16.51 -21.07 15.18
N ALA A 221 -15.81 -20.42 14.25
CA ALA A 221 -15.08 -19.18 14.51
C ALA A 221 -15.97 -17.93 14.47
N ALA A 222 -17.18 -17.99 13.89
CA ALA A 222 -18.03 -16.82 13.65
C ALA A 222 -18.32 -15.95 14.89
N PRO A 223 -18.65 -16.50 16.08
CA PRO A 223 -18.91 -15.68 17.26
C PRO A 223 -17.66 -14.90 17.72
N LEU A 224 -16.52 -15.57 17.78
CA LEU A 224 -15.24 -14.94 18.14
C LEU A 224 -14.83 -13.91 17.08
N TRP A 225 -15.01 -14.24 15.82
CA TRP A 225 -14.68 -13.35 14.70
C TRP A 225 -15.49 -12.06 14.72
N SER A 226 -16.76 -12.10 15.14
CA SER A 226 -17.57 -10.88 15.23
C SER A 226 -16.98 -9.85 16.21
N VAL A 227 -16.46 -10.32 17.34
CA VAL A 227 -15.80 -9.47 18.34
C VAL A 227 -14.43 -9.00 17.83
N VAL A 228 -13.64 -9.91 17.29
CA VAL A 228 -12.30 -9.60 16.74
C VAL A 228 -12.41 -8.63 15.57
N SER A 229 -13.36 -8.84 14.65
CA SER A 229 -13.54 -7.95 13.49
C SER A 229 -14.03 -6.56 13.89
N ALA A 230 -14.86 -6.43 14.92
CA ALA A 230 -15.30 -5.14 15.43
C ALA A 230 -14.12 -4.35 16.03
N GLY A 231 -13.31 -4.99 16.88
CA GLY A 231 -12.11 -4.38 17.46
C GLY A 231 -11.03 -4.07 16.42
N ALA A 232 -10.69 -5.05 15.57
CA ALA A 232 -9.73 -4.86 14.48
C ALA A 232 -10.21 -3.80 13.48
N GLY A 233 -11.49 -3.78 13.14
CA GLY A 233 -12.09 -2.78 12.26
C GLY A 233 -11.96 -1.36 12.82
N ARG A 234 -12.06 -1.19 14.14
CA ARG A 234 -11.81 0.11 14.79
C ARG A 234 -10.36 0.54 14.64
N VAL A 235 -9.41 -0.36 14.90
CA VAL A 235 -7.97 -0.09 14.74
C VAL A 235 -7.67 0.27 13.29
N VAL A 236 -8.10 -0.56 12.32
CA VAL A 236 -7.92 -0.31 10.90
C VAL A 236 -8.52 1.03 10.49
N LYS A 237 -9.73 1.34 10.97
CA LYS A 237 -10.40 2.61 10.70
C LYS A 237 -9.56 3.79 11.18
N ILE A 238 -9.18 3.83 12.45
CA ILE A 238 -8.42 4.94 13.02
C ILE A 238 -7.03 5.06 12.40
N CYS A 239 -6.32 3.95 12.18
CA CYS A 239 -5.03 3.96 11.50
C CYS A 239 -5.15 4.49 10.06
N SER A 240 -6.14 4.02 9.31
CA SER A 240 -6.37 4.45 7.92
C SER A 240 -6.73 5.93 7.82
N PHE A 241 -7.70 6.38 8.63
CA PHE A 241 -8.16 7.77 8.61
C PHE A 241 -7.11 8.73 9.17
N GLY A 242 -6.21 8.27 10.07
CA GLY A 242 -5.12 9.07 10.62
C GLY A 242 -4.03 9.43 9.61
N ILE A 243 -3.83 8.59 8.57
CA ILE A 243 -2.85 8.85 7.49
C ILE A 243 -3.50 9.33 6.19
N MET A 244 -4.84 9.29 6.11
CA MET A 244 -5.61 9.64 4.91
C MET A 244 -5.55 11.13 4.63
N HIS A 245 -5.56 11.49 3.33
CA HIS A 245 -5.70 12.89 2.92
C HIS A 245 -6.98 13.51 3.50
N PRO A 246 -6.91 14.74 4.08
CA PRO A 246 -8.07 15.38 4.71
C PRO A 246 -9.29 15.45 3.79
N GLY A 247 -9.11 15.82 2.52
CA GLY A 247 -10.20 15.87 1.54
C GLY A 247 -10.87 14.53 1.30
N VAL A 248 -10.10 13.41 1.22
CA VAL A 248 -10.71 12.07 1.10
C VAL A 248 -11.47 11.71 2.36
N ARG A 249 -10.92 12.03 3.53
CA ARG A 249 -11.59 11.78 4.81
C ARG A 249 -12.94 12.51 4.89
N GLU A 250 -13.02 13.74 4.39
CA GLU A 250 -14.28 14.50 4.31
C GLU A 250 -15.31 13.79 3.43
N LEU A 251 -14.89 13.25 2.28
CA LEU A 251 -15.76 12.49 1.38
C LEU A 251 -16.38 11.24 2.02
N THR A 252 -15.70 10.65 3.02
CA THR A 252 -16.24 9.49 3.76
C THR A 252 -17.32 9.86 4.78
N GLY A 253 -17.61 11.14 4.99
CA GLY A 253 -18.51 11.61 6.05
C GLY A 253 -17.99 11.41 7.48
N PHE A 254 -16.78 10.85 7.64
CA PHE A 254 -16.21 10.61 8.96
C PHE A 254 -15.61 11.89 9.55
N ARG A 255 -16.23 12.39 10.60
CA ARG A 255 -15.74 13.57 11.31
C ARG A 255 -14.62 13.18 12.29
N TRP A 256 -13.38 13.58 11.96
CA TRP A 256 -12.26 13.43 12.86
C TRP A 256 -12.40 14.35 14.08
N GLN A 257 -12.28 13.78 15.28
CA GLN A 257 -12.44 14.47 16.56
C GLN A 257 -11.14 14.38 17.37
N PRO A 258 -10.88 15.26 18.34
CA PRO A 258 -9.66 15.24 19.16
C PRO A 258 -9.38 13.89 19.85
N HIS A 259 -10.41 13.16 20.25
CA HIS A 259 -10.22 11.82 20.84
C HIS A 259 -9.67 10.80 19.83
N HIS A 260 -9.91 11.00 18.50
CA HIS A 260 -9.31 10.15 17.49
C HIS A 260 -7.79 10.37 17.35
N ASP A 261 -7.28 11.59 17.63
CA ASP A 261 -5.84 11.82 17.71
C ASP A 261 -5.21 11.03 18.87
N VAL A 262 -5.87 10.99 20.03
CA VAL A 262 -5.43 10.21 21.18
C VAL A 262 -5.40 8.72 20.84
N GLU A 263 -6.47 8.22 20.23
CA GLU A 263 -6.60 6.83 19.81
C GLU A 263 -5.57 6.45 18.74
N PHE A 264 -5.37 7.28 17.74
CA PHE A 264 -4.36 7.10 16.70
C PHE A 264 -2.96 7.06 17.30
N ASN A 265 -2.62 7.99 18.18
CA ASN A 265 -1.33 8.03 18.87
C ASN A 265 -1.12 6.78 19.73
N PHE A 266 -2.15 6.30 20.44
CA PHE A 266 -2.09 5.07 21.21
C PHE A 266 -1.77 3.85 20.29
N TYR A 267 -2.51 3.67 19.20
CA TYR A 267 -2.26 2.56 18.28
C TYR A 267 -0.88 2.64 17.63
N THR A 268 -0.46 3.83 17.18
CA THR A 268 0.86 3.99 16.57
C THR A 268 2.00 3.75 17.57
N GLN A 269 1.86 4.10 18.83
CA GLN A 269 2.84 3.75 19.88
C GLN A 269 2.93 2.22 20.07
N LEU A 270 1.81 1.50 20.07
CA LEU A 270 1.81 0.05 20.12
C LEU A 270 2.50 -0.57 18.90
N LEU A 271 2.25 -0.02 17.71
CA LEU A 271 2.90 -0.48 16.47
C LEU A 271 4.41 -0.24 16.50
N GLN A 272 4.84 0.93 16.97
CA GLN A 272 6.26 1.28 17.11
C GLN A 272 6.96 0.38 18.13
N MET A 273 6.28 0.03 19.22
CA MET A 273 6.80 -0.94 20.18
C MET A 273 6.91 -2.33 19.55
N ALA A 274 5.88 -2.78 18.86
CA ALA A 274 5.89 -4.06 18.15
C ALA A 274 7.02 -4.11 17.10
N TRP A 275 7.21 -3.02 16.35
CA TRP A 275 8.27 -2.88 15.36
C TRP A 275 9.68 -3.06 15.94
N ARG A 276 9.90 -2.52 17.16
CA ARG A 276 11.21 -2.56 17.83
C ARG A 276 11.48 -3.89 18.52
N VAL A 277 10.45 -4.53 19.06
CA VAL A 277 10.59 -5.69 19.96
C VAL A 277 10.40 -7.02 19.24
N LEU A 278 9.46 -7.07 18.28
CA LEU A 278 9.14 -8.33 17.63
C LEU A 278 10.18 -8.71 16.55
N PRO A 279 10.52 -10.00 16.44
CA PRO A 279 11.46 -10.48 15.43
C PRO A 279 10.86 -10.37 14.02
N ASP A 280 11.72 -10.25 13.01
CA ASP A 280 11.34 -10.16 11.58
C ASP A 280 10.37 -11.26 11.15
N ARG A 281 10.52 -12.46 11.69
CA ARG A 281 9.65 -13.60 11.37
C ARG A 281 8.17 -13.35 11.75
N VAL A 282 7.91 -12.46 12.70
CA VAL A 282 6.56 -12.12 13.17
C VAL A 282 6.02 -10.90 12.46
N VAL A 283 6.86 -9.89 12.24
CA VAL A 283 6.42 -8.59 11.68
C VAL A 283 6.43 -8.55 10.16
N LEU A 284 7.12 -9.49 9.50
CA LEU A 284 7.18 -9.52 8.04
C LEU A 284 6.30 -10.62 7.46
N VAL A 285 5.72 -10.34 6.30
CA VAL A 285 5.08 -11.39 5.50
C VAL A 285 6.12 -12.43 5.05
N PRO A 286 5.74 -13.71 4.86
CA PRO A 286 6.71 -14.77 4.52
C PRO A 286 7.58 -14.45 3.31
N LEU A 287 7.02 -13.86 2.25
CA LEU A 287 7.76 -13.47 1.05
C LEU A 287 8.89 -12.48 1.37
N ALA A 288 8.57 -11.40 2.09
CA ALA A 288 9.55 -10.39 2.47
C ALA A 288 10.61 -10.94 3.42
N TYR A 289 10.21 -11.74 4.41
CA TYR A 289 11.12 -12.38 5.35
C TYR A 289 12.14 -13.27 4.61
N ASN A 290 11.65 -14.19 3.78
CA ASN A 290 12.52 -15.13 3.07
C ASN A 290 13.44 -14.41 2.08
N ARG A 291 12.94 -13.37 1.40
CA ARG A 291 13.77 -12.55 0.50
C ARG A 291 14.90 -11.86 1.24
N LEU A 292 14.64 -11.26 2.38
CA LEU A 292 15.69 -10.65 3.21
C LEU A 292 16.70 -11.69 3.73
N GLN A 293 16.25 -12.90 4.11
CA GLN A 293 17.18 -13.96 4.51
C GLN A 293 18.05 -14.41 3.33
N TYR A 294 17.46 -14.60 2.15
CA TYR A 294 18.19 -14.93 0.94
C TYR A 294 19.26 -13.88 0.61
N GLU A 295 18.93 -12.60 0.66
CA GLU A 295 19.87 -11.52 0.39
C GLU A 295 21.02 -11.46 1.41
N LYS A 296 20.75 -11.72 2.70
CA LYS A 296 21.79 -11.84 3.72
C LYS A 296 22.74 -13.00 3.40
N LEU A 297 22.20 -14.16 3.00
CA LEU A 297 23.00 -15.32 2.58
C LEU A 297 23.85 -15.01 1.35
N VAL A 298 23.27 -14.41 0.32
CA VAL A 298 24.01 -13.99 -0.89
C VAL A 298 25.14 -13.02 -0.54
N LYS A 299 24.86 -12.02 0.32
CA LYS A 299 25.88 -11.08 0.78
C LYS A 299 27.02 -11.79 1.52
N MET A 300 26.69 -12.74 2.40
CA MET A 300 27.66 -13.55 3.13
C MET A 300 28.52 -14.38 2.16
N HIS A 301 27.88 -15.08 1.21
CA HIS A 301 28.63 -15.86 0.22
C HIS A 301 29.56 -14.99 -0.61
N ARG A 302 29.11 -13.84 -1.06
CA ARG A 302 29.93 -12.89 -1.82
C ARG A 302 31.10 -12.33 -1.02
N SER A 303 30.98 -12.16 0.30
CA SER A 303 32.04 -11.62 1.16
C SER A 303 33.19 -12.62 1.37
N VAL A 304 32.99 -13.91 1.09
CA VAL A 304 34.01 -14.98 1.20
C VAL A 304 34.41 -15.51 -0.18
N ALA A 305 33.80 -15.02 -1.26
CA ALA A 305 34.16 -15.42 -2.61
C ALA A 305 35.52 -14.82 -2.99
N LEU A 306 36.26 -15.55 -3.80
CA LEU A 306 37.54 -15.05 -4.34
C LEU A 306 37.26 -13.98 -5.39
N ASP A 307 37.88 -12.82 -5.24
CA ASP A 307 37.77 -11.72 -6.20
C ASP A 307 38.75 -11.90 -7.39
N SER A 308 39.84 -12.63 -7.20
CA SER A 308 40.84 -12.87 -8.22
C SER A 308 41.67 -14.13 -7.90
N PHE A 309 42.18 -14.79 -8.92
CA PHE A 309 43.19 -15.84 -8.82
C PHE A 309 44.64 -15.25 -8.91
N ALA A 310 44.78 -13.95 -9.08
CA ALA A 310 46.08 -13.31 -9.05
C ALA A 310 46.65 -13.34 -7.62
N PRO A 311 47.93 -13.67 -7.42
CA PRO A 311 48.55 -13.63 -6.11
C PRO A 311 48.54 -12.21 -5.56
N PRO A 312 48.32 -12.00 -4.25
CA PRO A 312 48.37 -10.68 -3.65
C PRO A 312 49.78 -10.10 -3.82
N GLY A 313 49.93 -8.96 -4.48
CA GLY A 313 51.20 -8.28 -4.70
C GLY A 313 51.89 -8.60 -6.01
N GLY A 314 51.26 -9.28 -6.96
CA GLY A 314 51.79 -9.42 -8.32
C GLY A 314 51.95 -8.05 -8.98
N CYS A 315 53.20 -7.57 -9.01
CA CYS A 315 53.58 -6.38 -9.74
C CYS A 315 53.16 -6.52 -11.21
N PRO A 316 52.52 -5.52 -11.84
CA PRO A 316 52.37 -5.53 -13.27
C PRO A 316 53.76 -5.52 -13.87
N MET A 317 54.20 -6.65 -14.40
CA MET A 317 55.39 -6.71 -15.19
C MET A 317 55.19 -5.83 -16.42
N GLY A 318 55.98 -4.82 -16.51
CA GLY A 318 56.40 -3.88 -17.51
C GLY A 318 55.79 -3.79 -18.88
#